data_1b8e187a4388fe0fa7e7b5bfde9beb91
#
_entry.id   1b8e187a4388fe0fa7e7b5bfde9beb91
#
_cell.length_a   1.000
_cell.length_b   1.000
_cell.length_c   1.000
_cell.angle_alpha   90.00
_cell.angle_beta   90.00
_cell.angle_gamma   90.00
#
_symmetry.space_group_name_H-M   'P 1'
#
loop_
_entity.id
_entity.type
_entity.pdbx_description
1 polymer ?
#
loop_
_entity_poly.entity_id
_entity_poly.type
_entity_poly.pdbx_seq_one_letter_code
_entity_poly.pdbx_strand_id
1 'polypeptide(L)'
;MPGLLSHIDLAIEAASAVDKSVINRNFGAFILGCCAPDIRIITHGLREDTHFAPITNRVVGTGMESLLKAQPGLANLASLSGATQAFMAGYFSHLVADEAWIAQVYLPYFDDRDLFGDEVVANICDRAVQLEMDRQALLKHGGIKSI
;
A
#
# COMPACT_ATOMS: atom_id res chain seq x y z
N MET A 1 2.33 -8.36 3.33
CA MET A 1 1.91 -7.06 2.80
C MET A 1 1.16 -7.30 1.50
N PRO A 2 0.05 -6.61 1.25
CA PRO A 2 -0.73 -6.81 0.02
C PRO A 2 0.13 -6.75 -1.23
N GLY A 3 -0.31 -7.43 -2.30
CA GLY A 3 0.36 -7.31 -3.60
C GLY A 3 -0.06 -6.04 -4.34
N LEU A 4 0.56 -5.78 -5.49
CA LEU A 4 0.35 -4.55 -6.27
C LEU A 4 -1.12 -4.32 -6.64
N LEU A 5 -1.83 -5.37 -7.09
CA LEU A 5 -3.23 -5.25 -7.52
C LEU A 5 -4.16 -5.02 -6.32
N SER A 6 -3.86 -5.64 -5.19
CA SER A 6 -4.58 -5.42 -3.94
C SER A 6 -4.42 -3.98 -3.43
N HIS A 7 -3.23 -3.38 -3.52
CA HIS A 7 -3.02 -1.97 -3.19
C HIS A 7 -3.87 -1.04 -4.06
N ILE A 8 -3.92 -1.31 -5.36
CA ILE A 8 -4.74 -0.52 -6.30
C ILE A 8 -6.22 -0.66 -5.96
N ASP A 9 -6.72 -1.88 -5.74
CA ASP A 9 -8.12 -2.13 -5.40
C ASP A 9 -8.52 -1.45 -4.09
N LEU A 10 -7.75 -1.63 -3.03
CA LEU A 10 -7.97 -0.99 -1.73
C LEU A 10 -7.97 0.53 -1.84
N ALA A 11 -7.04 1.11 -2.61
CA ALA A 11 -6.96 2.55 -2.80
C ALA A 11 -8.16 3.09 -3.57
N ILE A 12 -8.66 2.38 -4.60
CA ILE A 12 -9.88 2.75 -5.33
C ILE A 12 -11.10 2.70 -4.41
N GLU A 13 -11.21 1.68 -3.57
CA GLU A 13 -12.29 1.58 -2.58
C GLU A 13 -12.22 2.72 -1.56
N ALA A 14 -11.05 2.97 -0.98
CA ALA A 14 -10.86 4.08 -0.05
C ALA A 14 -11.18 5.44 -0.70
N ALA A 15 -10.72 5.68 -1.93
CA ALA A 15 -11.07 6.87 -2.69
C ALA A 15 -12.57 7.00 -2.92
N SER A 16 -13.33 5.88 -2.93
CA SER A 16 -14.79 5.92 -3.09
C SER A 16 -15.51 6.54 -1.90
N ALA A 17 -14.91 6.58 -0.74
CA ALA A 17 -15.47 7.08 0.49
C ALA A 17 -15.21 8.58 0.75
N VAL A 18 -14.41 9.24 -0.11
CA VAL A 18 -14.02 10.66 0.06
C VAL A 18 -14.38 11.48 -1.18
N ASP A 19 -14.24 12.82 -1.11
CA ASP A 19 -14.39 13.68 -2.29
C ASP A 19 -13.31 13.34 -3.33
N LYS A 20 -13.75 12.77 -4.45
CA LYS A 20 -12.92 12.24 -5.52
C LYS A 20 -12.48 13.25 -6.57
N SER A 21 -12.91 14.50 -6.47
CA SER A 21 -12.77 15.46 -7.57
C SER A 21 -11.31 15.61 -8.04
N VAL A 22 -10.35 15.63 -7.12
CA VAL A 22 -8.91 15.70 -7.42
C VAL A 22 -8.39 14.36 -7.95
N ILE A 23 -8.77 13.25 -7.31
CA ILE A 23 -8.34 11.89 -7.70
C ILE A 23 -8.87 11.57 -9.10
N ASN A 24 -10.16 11.80 -9.37
CA ASN A 24 -10.75 11.49 -10.68
C ASN A 24 -10.10 12.26 -11.83
N ARG A 25 -9.76 13.54 -11.60
CA ARG A 25 -9.07 14.36 -12.63
C ARG A 25 -7.61 13.95 -12.84
N ASN A 26 -7.00 13.28 -11.87
CA ASN A 26 -5.59 12.90 -11.88
C ASN A 26 -5.41 11.40 -11.58
N PHE A 27 -6.32 10.56 -12.09
CA PHE A 27 -6.39 9.14 -11.73
C PHE A 27 -5.09 8.38 -12.01
N GLY A 28 -4.40 8.67 -13.13
CA GLY A 28 -3.11 8.07 -13.44
C GLY A 28 -2.03 8.39 -12.38
N ALA A 29 -2.00 9.63 -11.87
CA ALA A 29 -1.08 10.01 -10.80
C ALA A 29 -1.42 9.28 -9.48
N PHE A 30 -2.71 9.12 -9.18
CA PHE A 30 -3.17 8.37 -8.02
C PHE A 30 -2.72 6.90 -8.08
N ILE A 31 -2.93 6.21 -9.21
CA ILE A 31 -2.49 4.82 -9.38
C ILE A 31 -0.97 4.71 -9.31
N LEU A 32 -0.24 5.65 -9.91
CA LEU A 32 1.22 5.68 -9.79
C LEU A 32 1.65 5.82 -8.32
N GLY A 33 0.98 6.65 -7.54
CA GLY A 33 1.21 6.78 -6.10
C GLY A 33 0.99 5.47 -5.34
N CYS A 34 -0.08 4.71 -5.67
CA CYS A 34 -0.35 3.40 -5.06
C CYS A 34 0.75 2.37 -5.32
N CYS A 35 1.52 2.52 -6.41
CA CYS A 35 2.57 1.58 -6.80
C CYS A 35 3.97 2.05 -6.35
N ALA A 36 4.15 3.35 -6.14
CA ALA A 36 5.47 3.97 -5.99
C ALA A 36 6.29 3.45 -4.79
N PRO A 37 5.73 3.14 -3.61
CA PRO A 37 6.53 2.61 -2.51
C PRO A 37 7.22 1.28 -2.85
N ASP A 38 6.63 0.46 -3.70
CA ASP A 38 7.17 -0.83 -4.10
C ASP A 38 8.18 -0.77 -5.27
N ILE A 39 8.56 0.42 -5.73
CA ILE A 39 9.63 0.60 -6.74
C ILE A 39 10.94 -0.06 -6.31
N ARG A 40 11.16 -0.23 -5.01
CA ARG A 40 12.32 -0.94 -4.44
C ARG A 40 12.47 -2.38 -4.96
N ILE A 41 11.38 -3.03 -5.39
CA ILE A 41 11.42 -4.37 -5.98
C ILE A 41 12.25 -4.35 -7.28
N ILE A 42 12.21 -3.26 -8.02
CA ILE A 42 12.96 -3.06 -9.28
C ILE A 42 14.34 -2.45 -8.99
N THR A 43 14.40 -1.49 -8.06
CA THR A 43 15.64 -0.75 -7.79
C THR A 43 16.56 -1.44 -6.79
N HIS A 44 16.08 -2.50 -6.11
CA HIS A 44 16.77 -3.19 -5.01
C HIS A 44 17.15 -2.27 -3.84
N GLY A 45 16.41 -1.15 -3.66
CA GLY A 45 16.56 -0.21 -2.55
C GLY A 45 16.04 -0.77 -1.22
N LEU A 46 16.38 -0.09 -0.13
CA LEU A 46 15.86 -0.44 1.19
C LEU A 46 14.37 -0.09 1.30
N ARG A 47 13.64 -0.88 2.08
CA ARG A 47 12.21 -0.64 2.33
C ARG A 47 11.99 0.72 2.99
N GLU A 48 12.82 1.06 3.96
CA GLU A 48 12.72 2.29 4.73
C GLU A 48 12.84 3.55 3.87
N ASP A 49 13.54 3.48 2.74
CA ASP A 49 13.69 4.61 1.81
C ASP A 49 12.37 5.00 1.13
N THR A 50 11.43 4.07 1.02
CA THR A 50 10.14 4.28 0.34
C THR A 50 8.93 4.12 1.24
N HIS A 51 9.02 3.34 2.31
CA HIS A 51 7.91 3.13 3.25
C HIS A 51 8.03 3.95 4.52
N PHE A 52 9.20 4.57 4.78
CA PHE A 52 9.46 5.46 5.92
C PHE A 52 9.17 4.86 7.30
N ALA A 53 9.01 3.55 7.37
CA ALA A 53 8.80 2.79 8.60
C ALA A 53 9.40 1.38 8.46
N PRO A 54 10.01 0.83 9.53
CA PRO A 54 10.51 -0.53 9.53
C PRO A 54 9.35 -1.53 9.46
N ILE A 55 9.61 -2.71 8.91
CA ILE A 55 8.62 -3.80 8.82
C ILE A 55 8.11 -4.27 10.20
N THR A 56 8.89 -4.03 11.25
CA THR A 56 8.52 -4.35 12.63
C THR A 56 7.57 -3.35 13.27
N ASN A 57 7.27 -2.25 12.56
CA ASN A 57 6.33 -1.24 13.07
C ASN A 57 4.91 -1.81 13.14
N ARG A 58 4.22 -1.55 14.26
CA ARG A 58 2.88 -2.04 14.55
C ARG A 58 1.82 -0.94 14.62
N VAL A 59 2.24 0.31 14.39
CA VAL A 59 1.36 1.49 14.48
C VAL A 59 1.02 1.97 13.08
N VAL A 60 -0.24 1.86 12.71
CA VAL A 60 -0.74 2.31 11.42
C VAL A 60 -0.65 3.84 11.32
N GLY A 61 -0.12 4.34 10.21
CA GLY A 61 0.09 5.78 9.96
C GLY A 61 1.53 6.25 10.20
N THR A 62 2.41 5.42 10.76
CA THR A 62 3.80 5.79 11.07
C THR A 62 4.59 6.18 9.82
N GLY A 63 4.47 5.43 8.73
CA GLY A 63 5.16 5.72 7.47
C GLY A 63 4.73 7.06 6.87
N MET A 64 3.43 7.34 6.90
CA MET A 64 2.89 8.62 6.45
C MET A 64 3.44 9.79 7.29
N GLU A 65 3.41 9.68 8.63
CA GLU A 65 3.94 10.71 9.51
C GLU A 65 5.44 10.93 9.29
N SER A 66 6.21 9.84 9.16
CA SER A 66 7.66 9.90 8.94
C SER A 66 7.99 10.53 7.59
N LEU A 67 7.25 10.20 6.53
CA LEU A 67 7.38 10.84 5.22
C LEU A 67 7.13 12.35 5.31
N LEU A 68 6.05 12.79 5.98
CA LEU A 68 5.74 14.20 6.13
C LEU A 68 6.77 14.95 6.98
N LYS A 69 7.37 14.27 7.97
CA LYS A 69 8.51 14.83 8.74
C LYS A 69 9.77 14.97 7.86
N ALA A 70 10.05 13.97 7.03
CA ALA A 70 11.20 14.00 6.11
C ALA A 70 11.03 15.00 4.97
N GLN A 71 9.78 15.25 4.54
CA GLN A 71 9.41 16.12 3.42
C GLN A 71 8.32 17.13 3.84
N PRO A 72 8.65 18.15 4.65
CA PRO A 72 7.66 19.08 5.19
C PRO A 72 6.87 19.85 4.11
N GLY A 73 7.45 20.03 2.92
CA GLY A 73 6.78 20.67 1.78
C GLY A 73 5.53 19.92 1.30
N LEU A 74 5.40 18.63 1.62
CA LEU A 74 4.23 17.82 1.29
C LEU A 74 3.09 17.93 2.33
N ALA A 75 3.35 18.51 3.50
CA ALA A 75 2.35 18.60 4.57
C ALA A 75 1.19 19.56 4.25
N ASN A 76 1.45 20.58 3.43
CA ASN A 76 0.41 21.49 2.97
C ASN A 76 -0.14 21.05 1.60
N LEU A 77 -1.02 20.06 1.59
CA LEU A 77 -1.60 19.52 0.36
C LEU A 77 -2.29 20.58 -0.49
N ALA A 78 -2.89 21.61 0.11
CA ALA A 78 -3.59 22.68 -0.63
C ALA A 78 -2.65 23.52 -1.51
N SER A 79 -1.36 23.55 -1.22
CA SER A 79 -0.34 24.26 -2.02
C SER A 79 0.20 23.42 -3.18
N LEU A 80 -0.12 22.13 -3.23
CA LEU A 80 0.40 21.20 -4.26
C LEU A 80 -0.50 21.18 -5.48
N SER A 81 0.07 20.84 -6.64
CA SER A 81 -0.72 20.57 -7.84
C SER A 81 -1.72 19.43 -7.62
N GLY A 82 -2.85 19.43 -8.32
CA GLY A 82 -3.83 18.35 -8.21
C GLY A 82 -3.23 16.97 -8.54
N ALA A 83 -2.29 16.90 -9.47
CA ALA A 83 -1.58 15.65 -9.78
C ALA A 83 -0.72 15.18 -8.61
N THR A 84 -0.01 16.09 -7.93
CA THR A 84 0.78 15.76 -6.74
C THR A 84 -0.11 15.35 -5.57
N GLN A 85 -1.25 16.03 -5.36
CA GLN A 85 -2.22 15.66 -4.34
C GLN A 85 -2.75 14.23 -4.57
N ALA A 86 -3.15 13.91 -5.80
CA ALA A 86 -3.63 12.57 -6.17
C ALA A 86 -2.53 11.51 -6.00
N PHE A 87 -1.30 11.78 -6.43
CA PHE A 87 -0.15 10.90 -6.22
C PHE A 87 0.08 10.62 -4.73
N MET A 88 0.08 11.67 -3.90
CA MET A 88 0.29 11.51 -2.46
C MET A 88 -0.85 10.74 -1.79
N ALA A 89 -2.10 10.92 -2.24
CA ALA A 89 -3.22 10.14 -1.74
C ALA A 89 -3.03 8.64 -2.03
N GLY A 90 -2.59 8.28 -3.24
CA GLY A 90 -2.24 6.90 -3.58
C GLY A 90 -1.06 6.38 -2.77
N TYR A 91 -0.02 7.16 -2.60
CA TYR A 91 1.15 6.80 -1.81
C TYR A 91 0.79 6.52 -0.35
N PHE A 92 0.01 7.39 0.28
CA PHE A 92 -0.45 7.22 1.66
C PHE A 92 -1.35 5.98 1.80
N SER A 93 -2.24 5.71 0.84
CA SER A 93 -3.08 4.51 0.89
C SER A 93 -2.25 3.24 0.88
N HIS A 94 -1.16 3.19 0.10
CA HIS A 94 -0.23 2.07 0.11
C HIS A 94 0.42 1.88 1.49
N LEU A 95 1.02 2.94 2.05
CA LEU A 95 1.69 2.87 3.35
C LEU A 95 0.76 2.38 4.45
N VAL A 96 -0.46 2.94 4.50
CA VAL A 96 -1.48 2.56 5.49
C VAL A 96 -1.94 1.12 5.31
N ALA A 97 -2.14 0.66 4.07
CA ALA A 97 -2.53 -0.71 3.78
C ALA A 97 -1.47 -1.72 4.22
N ASP A 98 -0.19 -1.43 3.98
CA ASP A 98 0.93 -2.26 4.42
C ASP A 98 1.00 -2.37 5.95
N GLU A 99 0.92 -1.25 6.64
CA GLU A 99 0.97 -1.21 8.10
C GLU A 99 -0.26 -1.87 8.72
N ALA A 100 -1.44 -1.67 8.15
CA ALA A 100 -2.67 -2.33 8.57
C ALA A 100 -2.59 -3.84 8.36
N TRP A 101 -2.02 -4.30 7.23
CA TRP A 101 -1.79 -5.74 7.00
C TRP A 101 -0.92 -6.34 8.10
N ILE A 102 0.22 -5.71 8.41
CA ILE A 102 1.13 -6.19 9.45
C ILE A 102 0.40 -6.26 10.80
N ALA A 103 -0.25 -5.17 11.21
CA ALA A 103 -0.84 -5.04 12.53
C ALA A 103 -2.11 -5.89 12.73
N GLN A 104 -2.95 -6.02 11.70
CA GLN A 104 -4.29 -6.59 11.82
C GLN A 104 -4.45 -7.97 11.16
N VAL A 105 -3.51 -8.36 10.29
CA VAL A 105 -3.56 -9.64 9.58
C VAL A 105 -2.33 -10.49 9.90
N TYR A 106 -1.12 -10.03 9.57
CA TYR A 106 0.08 -10.85 9.73
C TYR A 106 0.31 -11.23 11.21
N LEU A 107 0.38 -10.25 12.09
CA LEU A 107 0.69 -10.50 13.50
C LEU A 107 -0.38 -11.35 14.22
N PRO A 108 -1.70 -11.11 14.04
CA PRO A 108 -2.70 -11.94 14.70
C PRO A 108 -2.85 -13.36 14.14
N TYR A 109 -2.56 -13.58 12.86
CA TYR A 109 -2.92 -14.83 12.18
C TYR A 109 -1.73 -15.62 11.64
N PHE A 110 -0.56 -15.00 11.42
CA PHE A 110 0.60 -15.66 10.84
C PHE A 110 1.85 -15.62 11.73
N ASP A 111 1.91 -14.75 12.74
CA ASP A 111 3.03 -14.72 13.71
C ASP A 111 2.86 -15.73 14.86
N ASP A 112 1.91 -16.65 14.73
CA ASP A 112 1.66 -17.70 15.70
C ASP A 112 2.56 -18.92 15.45
N ARG A 113 3.59 -19.08 16.30
CA ARG A 113 4.56 -20.17 16.21
C ARG A 113 3.96 -21.52 16.58
N ASP A 114 2.92 -21.55 17.42
CA ASP A 114 2.25 -22.78 17.81
C ASP A 114 1.41 -23.34 16.67
N LEU A 115 0.84 -22.45 15.84
CA LEU A 115 0.02 -22.82 14.70
C LEU A 115 0.86 -23.28 13.50
N PHE A 116 1.93 -22.57 13.17
CA PHE A 116 2.72 -22.81 11.96
C PHE A 116 4.01 -23.61 12.22
N GLY A 117 4.51 -23.64 13.45
CA GLY A 117 5.75 -24.33 13.83
C GLY A 117 7.02 -23.69 13.25
N ASP A 118 6.93 -23.02 12.11
CA ASP A 118 8.04 -22.41 11.38
C ASP A 118 7.60 -21.10 10.73
N GLU A 119 8.46 -20.08 10.83
CA GLU A 119 8.26 -18.77 10.20
C GLU A 119 8.18 -18.85 8.66
N VAL A 120 8.92 -19.77 8.06
CA VAL A 120 8.89 -19.97 6.59
C VAL A 120 7.50 -20.44 6.15
N VAL A 121 6.90 -21.38 6.89
CA VAL A 121 5.54 -21.87 6.61
C VAL A 121 4.51 -20.75 6.77
N ALA A 122 4.60 -19.97 7.85
CA ALA A 122 3.76 -18.81 8.08
C ALA A 122 3.84 -17.79 6.93
N ASN A 123 5.06 -17.46 6.52
CA ASN A 123 5.30 -16.52 5.41
C ASN A 123 4.77 -17.05 4.06
N ILE A 124 4.85 -18.36 3.81
CA ILE A 124 4.28 -18.98 2.60
C ILE A 124 2.75 -18.86 2.64
N CYS A 125 2.12 -19.14 3.78
CA CYS A 125 0.67 -19.03 3.94
C CYS A 125 0.19 -17.58 3.80
N ASP A 126 0.86 -16.63 4.44
CA ASP A 126 0.61 -15.19 4.27
C ASP A 126 0.72 -14.78 2.80
N ARG A 127 1.77 -15.22 2.11
CA ARG A 127 1.95 -14.92 0.68
C ARG A 127 0.86 -15.53 -0.20
N ALA A 128 0.39 -16.73 0.12
CA ALA A 128 -0.71 -17.35 -0.61
C ALA A 128 -2.01 -16.54 -0.51
N VAL A 129 -2.31 -16.01 0.70
CA VAL A 129 -3.46 -15.11 0.89
C VAL A 129 -3.31 -13.82 0.09
N GLN A 130 -2.14 -13.20 0.08
CA GLN A 130 -1.85 -12.00 -0.71
C GLN A 130 -2.04 -12.24 -2.22
N LEU A 131 -1.56 -13.38 -2.74
CA LEU A 131 -1.73 -13.75 -4.15
C LEU A 131 -3.20 -13.99 -4.49
N GLU A 132 -3.98 -14.59 -3.59
CA GLU A 132 -5.43 -14.74 -3.79
C GLU A 132 -6.15 -13.40 -3.79
N MET A 133 -5.75 -12.45 -2.93
CA MET A 133 -6.28 -11.08 -2.97
C MET A 133 -5.98 -10.40 -4.31
N ASP A 134 -4.76 -10.50 -4.80
CA ASP A 134 -4.39 -9.96 -6.12
C ASP A 134 -5.21 -10.60 -7.24
N ARG A 135 -5.47 -11.92 -7.16
CA ARG A 135 -6.33 -12.61 -8.12
C ARG A 135 -7.76 -12.10 -8.08
N GLN A 136 -8.32 -11.87 -6.89
CA GLN A 136 -9.67 -11.32 -6.72
C GLN A 136 -9.75 -9.88 -7.25
N ALA A 137 -8.77 -9.03 -6.93
CA ALA A 137 -8.69 -7.67 -7.45
C ALA A 137 -8.65 -7.66 -8.98
N LEU A 138 -7.87 -8.55 -9.60
CA LEU A 138 -7.80 -8.71 -11.05
C LEU A 138 -9.17 -9.07 -11.66
N LEU A 139 -9.89 -10.01 -11.07
CA LEU A 139 -11.21 -10.42 -11.53
C LEU A 139 -12.23 -9.30 -11.39
N LYS A 140 -12.21 -8.56 -10.27
CA LYS A 140 -13.11 -7.44 -9.99
C LYS A 140 -12.97 -6.32 -11.03
N HIS A 141 -11.76 -6.05 -11.49
CA HIS A 141 -11.48 -5.01 -12.49
C HIS A 141 -11.49 -5.51 -13.94
N GLY A 142 -12.04 -6.71 -14.19
CA GLY A 142 -12.28 -7.25 -15.53
C GLY A 142 -11.11 -7.95 -16.18
N GLY A 143 -10.10 -8.31 -15.41
CA GLY A 143 -8.89 -8.94 -15.93
C GLY A 143 -8.06 -7.99 -16.79
N ILE A 144 -6.84 -8.37 -17.12
CA ILE A 144 -6.09 -7.75 -18.21
C ILE A 144 -6.77 -8.21 -19.49
N LYS A 145 -7.69 -7.40 -20.05
CA LYS A 145 -8.10 -7.62 -21.42
C LYS A 145 -6.83 -7.48 -22.25
N SER A 146 -6.41 -8.58 -22.85
CA SER A 146 -5.27 -8.61 -23.76
C SER A 146 -5.34 -7.40 -24.68
N ILE A 147 -4.35 -6.53 -24.54
CA ILE A 147 -4.07 -5.43 -25.46
C ILE A 147 -3.72 -6.03 -26.81
#